data_6f60d7e6ed76def497d0af75416f32e6
#
_entry.id   6f60d7e6ed76def497d0af75416f32e6
#
_cell.length_a   1.000
_cell.length_b   1.000
_cell.length_c   1.000
_cell.angle_alpha   90.00
_cell.angle_beta   90.00
_cell.angle_gamma   90.00
#
_symmetry.space_group_name_H-M   'P 1'
#
loop_
_entity.id
_entity.type
_entity.pdbx_description
1 polymer ?
#
loop_
_entity_poly.entity_id
_entity_poly.type
_entity_poly.pdbx_seq_one_letter_code
_entity_poly.pdbx_strand_id
1 'polypeptide(L)'
;MKSFNLKIVTPDGLLFESEVDSLLVRTDDGDVEFLAGHIDYMASLGTGRARIKQDGKDRFASVSGGFVTVKGGEVMLVAVTFEFRENIDLERAKAARDTAKANISTASDDKAMKLARAKLQRALNRIDVAEM
;
A
#
# COMPACT_ATOMS: atom_id res chain seq x y z
N MET A 1 12.14 -20.22 -11.33
CA MET A 1 12.15 -19.36 -10.14
C MET A 1 11.14 -19.85 -9.13
N LYS A 2 11.50 -19.78 -7.85
CA LYS A 2 10.55 -20.14 -6.79
C LYS A 2 9.55 -19.00 -6.61
N SER A 3 8.30 -19.36 -6.40
CA SER A 3 7.22 -18.42 -6.17
C SER A 3 6.53 -18.75 -4.85
N PHE A 4 5.65 -17.86 -4.42
CA PHE A 4 4.81 -18.07 -3.25
C PHE A 4 3.42 -17.51 -3.50
N ASN A 5 2.44 -18.01 -2.76
CA ASN A 5 1.07 -17.51 -2.89
C ASN A 5 0.95 -16.16 -2.17
N LEU A 6 0.46 -15.15 -2.88
CA LEU A 6 0.14 -13.84 -2.34
C LEU A 6 -1.35 -13.60 -2.41
N LYS A 7 -1.94 -13.26 -1.28
CA LYS A 7 -3.34 -12.91 -1.16
C LYS A 7 -3.47 -11.48 -0.65
N ILE A 8 -4.23 -10.67 -1.36
CA ILE A 8 -4.47 -9.26 -0.97
C ILE A 8 -5.95 -9.09 -0.69
N VAL A 9 -6.26 -8.64 0.54
CA VAL A 9 -7.62 -8.42 1.02
C VAL A 9 -7.77 -6.96 1.43
N THR A 10 -8.89 -6.37 1.05
CA THR A 10 -9.28 -5.01 1.44
C THR A 10 -10.66 -5.07 2.11
N PRO A 11 -11.16 -3.95 2.66
CA PRO A 11 -12.54 -3.93 3.19
C PRO A 11 -13.60 -4.34 2.16
N ASP A 12 -13.30 -4.21 0.86
CA ASP A 12 -14.19 -4.62 -0.22
C ASP A 12 -14.10 -6.12 -0.55
N GLY A 13 -13.21 -6.85 0.12
CA GLY A 13 -13.04 -8.28 -0.05
C GLY A 13 -11.71 -8.65 -0.69
N LEU A 14 -11.67 -9.85 -1.29
CA LEU A 14 -10.47 -10.35 -1.95
C LEU A 14 -10.20 -9.56 -3.24
N LEU A 15 -9.04 -8.94 -3.32
CA LEU A 15 -8.62 -8.13 -4.46
C LEU A 15 -7.72 -8.89 -5.43
N PHE A 16 -6.85 -9.73 -4.89
CA PHE A 16 -5.81 -10.41 -5.66
C PHE A 16 -5.41 -11.69 -4.97
N GLU A 17 -5.23 -12.74 -5.74
CA GLU A 17 -4.62 -13.99 -5.23
C GLU A 17 -3.90 -14.67 -6.39
N SER A 18 -2.59 -14.85 -6.27
CA SER A 18 -1.80 -15.50 -7.29
C SER A 18 -0.42 -15.88 -6.76
N GLU A 19 0.27 -16.73 -7.50
CA GLU A 19 1.68 -17.02 -7.28
C GLU A 19 2.51 -15.85 -7.80
N VAL A 20 3.40 -15.33 -6.97
CA VAL A 20 4.29 -14.22 -7.32
C VAL A 20 5.72 -14.52 -6.95
N ASP A 21 6.66 -13.81 -7.54
CA ASP A 21 8.09 -14.01 -7.30
C ASP A 21 8.59 -13.22 -6.10
N SER A 22 8.07 -12.02 -5.90
CA SER A 22 8.40 -11.18 -4.74
C SER A 22 7.31 -10.15 -4.48
N LEU A 23 7.30 -9.67 -3.23
CA LEU A 23 6.44 -8.56 -2.79
C LEU A 23 7.29 -7.61 -1.96
N LEU A 24 7.30 -6.34 -2.35
CA LEU A 24 7.91 -5.25 -1.58
C LEU A 24 6.81 -4.36 -1.04
N VAL A 25 6.79 -4.10 0.25
CA VAL A 25 5.80 -3.20 0.89
C VAL A 25 6.47 -2.29 1.92
N ARG A 26 5.83 -1.16 2.20
CA ARG A 26 6.22 -0.27 3.28
C ARG A 26 5.54 -0.69 4.57
N THR A 27 6.34 -1.08 5.57
CA THR A 27 5.86 -1.32 6.93
C THR A 27 6.16 -0.11 7.81
N ASP A 28 5.70 -0.15 9.06
CA ASP A 28 6.03 0.91 10.03
C ASP A 28 7.53 0.98 10.33
N ASP A 29 8.24 -0.13 10.10
CA ASP A 29 9.70 -0.21 10.29
C ASP A 29 10.50 0.01 9.01
N GLY A 30 9.84 0.35 7.90
CA GLY A 30 10.47 0.57 6.61
C GLY A 30 10.05 -0.43 5.56
N ASP A 31 10.74 -0.43 4.44
CA ASP A 31 10.45 -1.33 3.33
C ASP A 31 10.91 -2.75 3.63
N VAL A 32 10.06 -3.74 3.34
CA VAL A 32 10.38 -5.15 3.49
C VAL A 32 10.04 -5.89 2.21
N GLU A 33 10.95 -6.74 1.76
CA GLU A 33 10.73 -7.59 0.60
C GLU A 33 10.55 -9.03 1.03
N PHE A 34 9.49 -9.67 0.51
CA PHE A 34 9.19 -11.07 0.76
C PHE A 34 9.51 -11.90 -0.48
N LEU A 35 10.22 -12.98 -0.27
CA LEU A 35 10.58 -13.95 -1.30
C LEU A 35 10.06 -15.33 -0.87
N ALA A 36 10.08 -16.29 -1.79
CA ALA A 36 9.70 -17.66 -1.47
C ALA A 36 10.51 -18.19 -0.30
N GLY A 37 9.86 -18.88 0.63
CA GLY A 37 10.52 -19.44 1.81
C GLY A 37 10.79 -18.45 2.93
N HIS A 38 10.18 -17.29 2.87
CA HIS A 38 10.33 -16.30 3.97
C HIS A 38 9.83 -16.88 5.28
N ILE A 39 10.54 -16.58 6.36
CA ILE A 39 10.13 -17.02 7.71
C ILE A 39 8.80 -16.39 8.10
N ASP A 40 8.13 -17.00 9.06
CA ASP A 40 6.89 -16.45 9.60
C ASP A 40 7.13 -15.03 10.11
N TYR A 41 6.23 -14.12 9.78
CA TYR A 41 6.44 -12.70 10.01
C TYR A 41 5.10 -11.97 10.06
N MET A 42 5.05 -10.87 10.79
CA MET A 42 3.88 -10.00 10.84
C MET A 42 4.32 -8.56 11.09
N ALA A 43 3.75 -7.63 10.34
CA ALA A 43 4.03 -6.21 10.52
C ALA A 43 2.84 -5.35 10.13
N SER A 44 2.75 -4.17 10.74
CA SER A 44 1.78 -3.15 10.35
C SER A 44 2.26 -2.43 9.10
N LEU A 45 1.32 -2.09 8.22
CA LEU A 45 1.61 -1.38 6.98
C LEU A 45 1.52 0.13 7.20
N GLY A 46 2.52 0.85 6.69
CA GLY A 46 2.45 2.29 6.56
C GLY A 46 1.83 2.70 5.24
N THR A 47 1.88 3.99 4.95
CA THR A 47 1.51 4.52 3.63
C THR A 47 2.74 4.48 2.74
N GLY A 48 2.64 3.81 1.61
CA GLY A 48 3.76 3.68 0.68
C GLY A 48 3.37 2.90 -0.55
N ARG A 49 4.36 2.67 -1.40
CA ARG A 49 4.14 1.86 -2.60
C ARG A 49 4.44 0.40 -2.34
N ALA A 50 3.71 -0.46 -3.03
CA ALA A 50 4.01 -1.89 -3.10
C ALA A 50 4.50 -2.22 -4.49
N ARG A 51 5.38 -3.21 -4.58
CA ARG A 51 5.83 -3.78 -5.86
C ARG A 51 5.60 -5.27 -5.81
N ILE A 52 4.83 -5.77 -6.76
CA ILE A 52 4.62 -7.21 -6.96
C ILE A 52 5.38 -7.62 -8.21
N LYS A 53 6.32 -8.55 -8.06
CA LYS A 53 7.02 -9.12 -9.22
C LYS A 53 6.39 -10.46 -9.55
N GLN A 54 5.96 -10.61 -10.80
CA GLN A 54 5.34 -11.83 -11.30
C GLN A 54 5.81 -12.06 -12.73
N ASP A 55 6.36 -13.26 -12.99
CA ASP A 55 6.86 -13.62 -14.32
C ASP A 55 7.86 -12.60 -14.88
N GLY A 56 8.72 -12.08 -14.00
CA GLY A 56 9.74 -11.10 -14.38
C GLY A 56 9.22 -9.67 -14.59
N LYS A 57 7.93 -9.44 -14.38
CA LYS A 57 7.32 -8.12 -14.55
C LYS A 57 6.92 -7.51 -13.22
N ASP A 58 7.14 -6.21 -13.09
CA ASP A 58 6.78 -5.47 -11.89
C ASP A 58 5.41 -4.81 -12.05
N ARG A 59 4.59 -4.92 -11.00
CA ARG A 59 3.35 -4.15 -10.87
C ARG A 59 3.45 -3.32 -9.61
N PHE A 60 3.05 -2.07 -9.71
CA PHE A 60 3.11 -1.13 -8.60
C PHE A 60 1.72 -0.79 -8.10
N ALA A 61 1.63 -0.50 -6.81
CA ALA A 61 0.38 -0.13 -6.16
C ALA A 61 0.61 0.89 -5.05
N SER A 62 -0.43 1.66 -4.76
CA SER A 62 -0.47 2.55 -3.60
C SER A 62 -1.18 1.81 -2.47
N VAL A 63 -0.54 1.74 -1.30
CA VAL A 63 -1.04 0.99 -0.15
C VAL A 63 -1.05 1.89 1.07
N SER A 64 -2.09 1.78 1.88
CA SER A 64 -2.16 2.53 3.14
C SER A 64 -2.91 1.72 4.18
N GLY A 65 -2.26 1.54 5.34
CA GLY A 65 -2.83 0.91 6.52
C GLY A 65 -3.02 -0.60 6.40
N GLY A 66 -3.26 -1.23 7.52
CA GLY A 66 -3.45 -2.67 7.59
C GLY A 66 -2.21 -3.41 8.07
N PHE A 67 -2.06 -4.65 7.62
CA PHE A 67 -0.93 -5.48 8.04
C PHE A 67 -0.58 -6.53 6.97
N VAL A 68 0.63 -7.04 7.07
CA VAL A 68 1.11 -8.15 6.24
C VAL A 68 1.49 -9.31 7.15
N THR A 69 1.14 -10.53 6.75
CA THR A 69 1.51 -11.75 7.47
C THR A 69 2.19 -12.73 6.53
N VAL A 70 3.19 -13.43 7.05
CA VAL A 70 3.79 -14.60 6.39
C VAL A 70 3.59 -15.78 7.34
N LYS A 71 2.95 -16.83 6.86
CA LYS A 71 2.73 -18.05 7.64
C LYS A 71 2.84 -19.26 6.73
N GLY A 72 3.77 -20.16 7.07
CA GLY A 72 3.98 -21.34 6.27
C GLY A 72 4.34 -21.06 4.83
N GLY A 73 5.06 -19.95 4.58
CA GLY A 73 5.46 -19.53 3.24
C GLY A 73 4.38 -18.80 2.44
N GLU A 74 3.16 -18.71 2.96
CA GLU A 74 2.08 -17.95 2.31
C GLU A 74 2.06 -16.52 2.83
N VAL A 75 1.89 -15.53 1.94
CA VAL A 75 1.86 -14.12 2.29
C VAL A 75 0.45 -13.58 2.11
N MET A 76 -0.07 -12.95 3.15
CA MET A 76 -1.36 -12.26 3.10
C MET A 76 -1.17 -10.79 3.43
N LEU A 77 -1.65 -9.93 2.56
CA LEU A 77 -1.67 -8.50 2.74
C LEU A 77 -3.11 -8.07 3.00
N VAL A 78 -3.38 -7.54 4.19
CA VAL A 78 -4.68 -6.96 4.53
C VAL A 78 -4.49 -5.46 4.56
N ALA A 79 -5.00 -4.76 3.56
CA ALA A 79 -4.79 -3.32 3.40
C ALA A 79 -6.09 -2.56 3.56
N VAL A 80 -6.04 -1.42 4.23
CA VAL A 80 -7.20 -0.52 4.31
C VAL A 80 -7.47 0.06 2.92
N THR A 81 -6.41 0.50 2.22
CA THR A 81 -6.51 0.89 0.82
C THR A 81 -5.39 0.24 0.02
N PHE A 82 -5.74 -0.29 -1.14
CA PHE A 82 -4.81 -0.87 -2.08
C PHE A 82 -5.29 -0.55 -3.50
N GLU A 83 -4.48 0.17 -4.25
CA GLU A 83 -4.83 0.53 -5.63
C GLU A 83 -3.64 0.24 -6.54
N PHE A 84 -3.84 -0.62 -7.54
CA PHE A 84 -2.83 -0.79 -8.58
C PHE A 84 -2.65 0.52 -9.34
N ARG A 85 -1.42 0.78 -9.76
CA ARG A 85 -1.04 1.99 -10.50
C ARG A 85 -2.01 2.33 -11.63
N GLU A 86 -2.37 1.34 -12.44
CA GLU A 86 -3.25 1.52 -13.61
C GLU A 86 -4.68 1.90 -13.23
N ASN A 87 -5.07 1.69 -11.98
CA ASN A 87 -6.41 2.00 -11.49
C ASN A 87 -6.49 3.29 -10.68
N ILE A 88 -5.36 3.98 -10.48
CA ILE A 88 -5.34 5.23 -9.73
C ILE A 88 -5.88 6.37 -10.60
N ASP A 89 -6.89 7.06 -10.08
CA ASP A 89 -7.41 8.29 -10.68
C ASP A 89 -6.52 9.45 -10.23
N LEU A 90 -5.60 9.87 -11.11
CA LEU A 90 -4.63 10.91 -10.80
C LEU A 90 -5.28 12.26 -10.49
N GLU A 91 -6.32 12.64 -11.24
CA GLU A 91 -7.00 13.91 -11.01
C GLU A 91 -7.69 13.94 -9.66
N ARG A 92 -8.31 12.82 -9.28
CA ARG A 92 -8.94 12.69 -7.97
C ARG A 92 -7.91 12.74 -6.85
N ALA A 93 -6.73 12.12 -7.05
CA ALA A 93 -5.66 12.15 -6.07
C ALA A 93 -5.12 13.57 -5.89
N LYS A 94 -4.97 14.33 -6.98
CA LYS A 94 -4.56 15.74 -6.92
C LYS A 94 -5.57 16.61 -6.20
N ALA A 95 -6.87 16.40 -6.45
CA ALA A 95 -7.94 17.11 -5.76
C ALA A 95 -7.91 16.80 -4.26
N ALA A 96 -7.72 15.53 -3.89
CA ALA A 96 -7.61 15.12 -2.48
C ALA A 96 -6.39 15.76 -1.81
N ARG A 97 -5.26 15.85 -2.52
CA ARG A 97 -4.07 16.55 -2.03
C ARG A 97 -4.38 18.01 -1.72
N ASP A 98 -5.03 18.71 -2.64
CA ASP A 98 -5.32 20.13 -2.48
C ASP A 98 -6.30 20.38 -1.34
N THR A 99 -7.32 19.53 -1.20
CA THR A 99 -8.27 19.58 -0.08
C THR A 99 -7.55 19.36 1.25
N ALA A 100 -6.67 18.35 1.32
CA ALA A 100 -5.92 18.06 2.54
C ALA A 100 -5.00 19.21 2.93
N LYS A 101 -4.32 19.84 1.97
CA LYS A 101 -3.49 21.03 2.22
C LYS A 101 -4.31 22.18 2.78
N ALA A 102 -5.50 22.43 2.22
CA ALA A 102 -6.39 23.46 2.72
C ALA A 102 -6.85 23.16 4.16
N ASN A 103 -7.18 21.91 4.44
CA ASN A 103 -7.59 21.49 5.78
C ASN A 103 -6.46 21.62 6.81
N ILE A 104 -5.21 21.40 6.42
CA ILE A 104 -4.06 21.65 7.30
C ILE A 104 -3.99 23.12 7.68
N SER A 105 -4.18 24.01 6.72
CA SER A 105 -4.14 25.47 6.94
C SER A 105 -5.24 25.95 7.87
N THR A 106 -6.38 25.26 7.92
CA THR A 106 -7.54 25.68 8.71
C THR A 106 -7.80 24.81 9.94
N ALA A 107 -6.96 23.80 10.20
CA ALA A 107 -7.15 22.89 11.32
C ALA A 107 -7.12 23.65 12.65
N SER A 108 -8.17 23.43 13.47
CA SER A 108 -8.34 24.13 14.73
C SER A 108 -7.79 23.37 15.94
N ASP A 109 -7.50 22.08 15.80
CA ASP A 109 -6.99 21.25 16.88
C ASP A 109 -6.04 20.15 16.32
N ASP A 110 -5.40 19.44 17.25
CA ASP A 110 -4.40 18.41 16.90
C ASP A 110 -5.03 17.23 16.17
N LYS A 111 -6.26 16.87 16.49
CA LYS A 111 -6.95 15.75 15.84
C LYS A 111 -7.24 16.07 14.38
N ALA A 112 -7.76 17.28 14.12
CA ALA A 112 -8.02 17.73 12.74
C ALA A 112 -6.74 17.82 11.94
N MET A 113 -5.65 18.30 12.56
CA MET A 113 -4.34 18.38 11.92
C MET A 113 -3.79 17.00 11.55
N LYS A 114 -3.85 16.03 12.47
CA LYS A 114 -3.40 14.65 12.21
C LYS A 114 -4.17 14.01 11.09
N LEU A 115 -5.49 14.18 11.07
CA LEU A 115 -6.36 13.63 10.05
C LEU A 115 -6.01 14.22 8.67
N ALA A 116 -5.85 15.54 8.60
CA ALA A 116 -5.52 16.22 7.35
C ALA A 116 -4.15 15.78 6.82
N ARG A 117 -3.14 15.66 7.71
CA ARG A 117 -1.81 15.20 7.33
C ARG A 117 -1.83 13.76 6.81
N ALA A 118 -2.59 12.88 7.44
CA ALA A 118 -2.72 11.50 6.99
C ALA A 118 -3.35 11.43 5.61
N LYS A 119 -4.40 12.22 5.35
CA LYS A 119 -5.04 12.29 4.04
C LYS A 119 -4.09 12.85 2.98
N LEU A 120 -3.29 13.86 3.34
CA LEU A 120 -2.28 14.40 2.44
C LEU A 120 -1.24 13.34 2.06
N GLN A 121 -0.75 12.61 3.05
CA GLN A 121 0.24 11.56 2.81
C GLN A 121 -0.29 10.50 1.85
N ARG A 122 -1.53 10.06 2.05
CA ARG A 122 -2.16 9.07 1.15
C ARG A 122 -2.33 9.61 -0.27
N ALA A 123 -2.75 10.87 -0.39
CA ALA A 123 -2.91 11.49 -1.71
C ALA A 123 -1.57 11.64 -2.44
N LEU A 124 -0.53 12.08 -1.74
CA LEU A 124 0.81 12.20 -2.31
C LEU A 124 1.36 10.85 -2.75
N ASN A 125 1.11 9.80 -1.96
CA ASN A 125 1.55 8.45 -2.31
C ASN A 125 0.87 7.96 -3.59
N ARG A 126 -0.44 8.19 -3.74
CA ARG A 126 -1.17 7.84 -4.97
C ARG A 126 -0.59 8.57 -6.18
N ILE A 127 -0.31 9.86 -6.03
CA ILE A 127 0.27 10.66 -7.10
C ILE A 127 1.64 10.09 -7.50
N ASP A 128 2.50 9.83 -6.52
CA ASP A 128 3.83 9.28 -6.77
C ASP A 128 3.75 7.95 -7.54
N VAL A 129 2.87 7.05 -7.12
CA VAL A 129 2.70 5.77 -7.79
C VAL A 129 2.14 5.93 -9.19
N ALA A 130 1.13 6.79 -9.36
CA ALA A 130 0.50 7.02 -10.66
C ALA A 130 1.46 7.63 -11.68
N GLU A 131 2.41 8.42 -11.22
CA GLU A 131 3.38 9.12 -12.08
C GLU A 131 4.69 8.36 -12.28
N MET A 132 4.79 7.15 -11.77
CA MET A 132 5.99 6.30 -11.94
C MET A 132 6.23 5.90 -13.39
#